data_482267b9528cb9b4682986faee9fb47a
#
_entry.id   482267b9528cb9b4682986faee9fb47a
#
_cell.length_a   1.000
_cell.length_b   1.000
_cell.length_c   1.000
_cell.angle_alpha   90.00
_cell.angle_beta   90.00
_cell.angle_gamma   90.00
#
_symmetry.space_group_name_H-M   'P 1'
#
loop_
_entity.id
_entity.type
_entity.pdbx_description
1 polymer ?
#
loop_
_entity_poly.entity_id
_entity_poly.type
_entity_poly.pdbx_seq_one_letter_code
_entity_poly.pdbx_strand_id
1 'polypeptide(L)'
;MKDELDRLLKDHVAKRRREKDVEDAEEQDHHAFQALAVGAIEKVIAPALTALGQELTGHGHEASVSLLVGTDSYPSVHLSFRIIDQDGPDDPASASRLSFSTTTSQDKFEVRTEIWGREGKETGSHTGNPEARLIADVDAGWVNAQGLAFVRCVLDRA
;
A
#
# COMPACT_ATOMS: atom_id res chain seq x y z
N MET A 1 19.20 37.21 41.11
CA MET A 1 18.96 37.42 39.65
C MET A 1 19.79 36.47 38.79
N LYS A 2 21.08 36.37 39.03
CA LYS A 2 21.97 35.49 38.27
C LYS A 2 21.61 34.01 38.40
N ASP A 3 21.33 33.54 39.61
CA ASP A 3 20.96 32.14 39.88
C ASP A 3 19.62 31.75 39.27
N GLU A 4 18.68 32.68 39.22
CA GLU A 4 17.36 32.48 38.66
C GLU A 4 17.42 32.39 37.11
N LEU A 5 18.26 33.22 36.52
CA LEU A 5 18.51 33.20 35.08
C LEU A 5 19.19 31.89 34.65
N ASP A 6 20.19 31.44 35.39
CA ASP A 6 20.88 30.19 35.13
C ASP A 6 19.90 28.98 35.20
N ARG A 7 18.98 29.00 36.18
CA ARG A 7 17.92 27.97 36.28
C ARG A 7 17.01 27.98 35.05
N LEU A 8 16.52 29.12 34.62
CA LEU A 8 15.65 29.26 33.48
C LEU A 8 16.33 28.77 32.19
N LEU A 9 17.59 29.11 32.00
CA LEU A 9 18.35 28.65 30.83
C LEU A 9 18.60 27.16 30.84
N LYS A 10 18.90 26.57 31.98
CA LYS A 10 19.06 25.11 32.12
C LYS A 10 17.75 24.37 31.85
N ASP A 11 16.63 24.89 32.36
CA ASP A 11 15.32 24.30 32.16
C ASP A 11 14.94 24.35 30.67
N HIS A 12 15.26 25.42 29.97
CA HIS A 12 15.02 25.57 28.53
C HIS A 12 15.83 24.55 27.71
N VAL A 13 17.10 24.37 28.02
CA VAL A 13 17.98 23.40 27.37
C VAL A 13 17.44 21.97 27.58
N ALA A 14 17.06 21.65 28.84
CA ALA A 14 16.49 20.32 29.15
C ALA A 14 15.18 20.06 28.41
N LYS A 15 14.33 21.07 28.29
CA LYS A 15 13.06 20.97 27.56
C LYS A 15 13.31 20.71 26.07
N ARG A 16 14.22 21.47 25.45
CA ARG A 16 14.57 21.26 24.03
C ARG A 16 15.16 19.89 23.75
N ARG A 17 16.00 19.40 24.64
CA ARG A 17 16.56 18.06 24.52
C ARG A 17 15.49 16.97 24.57
N ARG A 18 14.51 17.11 25.48
CA ARG A 18 13.37 16.18 25.56
C ARG A 18 12.50 16.19 24.31
N GLU A 19 12.22 17.37 23.77
CA GLU A 19 11.45 17.51 22.52
C GLU A 19 12.19 16.85 21.34
N LYS A 20 13.49 17.04 21.24
CA LYS A 20 14.32 16.40 20.21
C LYS A 20 14.36 14.89 20.37
N ASP A 21 14.48 14.38 21.58
CA ASP A 21 14.48 12.93 21.85
C ASP A 21 13.15 12.29 21.43
N VAL A 22 12.02 12.97 21.65
CA VAL A 22 10.69 12.51 21.20
C VAL A 22 10.61 12.51 19.69
N GLU A 23 11.05 13.56 19.02
CA GLU A 23 11.09 13.62 17.55
C GLU A 23 11.95 12.51 16.95
N ASP A 24 13.14 12.28 17.51
CA ASP A 24 14.05 11.23 17.05
C ASP A 24 13.42 9.83 17.24
N ALA A 25 12.73 9.60 18.36
CA ALA A 25 12.03 8.35 18.61
C ALA A 25 10.87 8.12 17.63
N GLU A 26 10.07 9.15 17.35
CA GLU A 26 8.99 9.09 16.37
C GLU A 26 9.53 8.80 14.95
N GLU A 27 10.63 9.44 14.58
CA GLU A 27 11.29 9.23 13.29
C GLU A 27 11.84 7.80 13.17
N GLN A 28 12.45 7.26 14.23
CA GLN A 28 12.92 5.87 14.26
C GLN A 28 11.76 4.88 14.15
N ASP A 29 10.64 5.12 14.82
CA ASP A 29 9.44 4.29 14.74
C ASP A 29 8.87 4.30 13.32
N HIS A 30 8.84 5.47 12.68
CA HIS A 30 8.41 5.60 11.29
C HIS A 30 9.28 4.78 10.34
N HIS A 31 10.61 4.86 10.47
CA HIS A 31 11.53 4.07 9.66
C HIS A 31 11.39 2.56 9.91
N ALA A 32 11.15 2.15 11.16
CA ALA A 32 10.94 0.76 11.51
C ALA A 32 9.67 0.20 10.84
N PHE A 33 8.56 0.92 10.89
CA PHE A 33 7.31 0.53 10.22
C PHE A 33 7.48 0.51 8.70
N GLN A 34 8.18 1.47 8.13
CA GLN A 34 8.46 1.52 6.71
C GLN A 34 9.25 0.29 6.27
N ALA A 35 10.29 -0.10 7.02
CA ALA A 35 11.09 -1.29 6.73
C ALA A 35 10.25 -2.57 6.81
N LEU A 36 9.36 -2.69 7.81
CA LEU A 36 8.44 -3.82 7.93
C LEU A 36 7.46 -3.88 6.75
N ALA A 37 6.93 -2.74 6.34
CA ALA A 37 6.03 -2.64 5.20
C ALA A 37 6.72 -3.06 3.89
N VAL A 38 7.91 -2.56 3.64
CA VAL A 38 8.72 -2.95 2.47
C VAL A 38 9.00 -4.45 2.47
N GLY A 39 9.38 -5.00 3.63
CA GLY A 39 9.61 -6.44 3.79
C GLY A 39 8.36 -7.27 3.48
N ALA A 40 7.19 -6.87 3.97
CA ALA A 40 5.93 -7.52 3.68
C ALA A 40 5.57 -7.45 2.18
N ILE A 41 5.80 -6.29 1.56
CA ILE A 41 5.58 -6.11 0.12
C ILE A 41 6.48 -7.06 -0.67
N GLU A 42 7.77 -7.06 -0.42
CA GLU A 42 8.74 -7.84 -1.20
C GLU A 42 8.63 -9.35 -0.97
N LYS A 43 8.32 -9.78 0.26
CA LYS A 43 8.32 -11.20 0.64
C LYS A 43 6.97 -11.88 0.51
N VAL A 44 5.86 -11.14 0.62
CA VAL A 44 4.51 -11.71 0.69
C VAL A 44 3.60 -11.16 -0.41
N ILE A 45 3.41 -9.85 -0.46
CA ILE A 45 2.39 -9.25 -1.34
C ILE A 45 2.81 -9.33 -2.81
N ALA A 46 4.00 -8.86 -3.14
CA ALA A 46 4.48 -8.85 -4.52
C ALA A 46 4.61 -10.26 -5.13
N PRO A 47 5.16 -11.27 -4.42
CA PRO A 47 5.17 -12.62 -4.95
C PRO A 47 3.79 -13.19 -5.21
N ALA A 48 2.82 -12.97 -4.32
CA ALA A 48 1.45 -13.43 -4.48
C ALA A 48 0.76 -12.74 -5.67
N LEU A 49 0.91 -11.42 -5.80
CA LEU A 49 0.37 -10.67 -6.95
C LEU A 49 1.04 -11.07 -8.26
N THR A 50 2.34 -11.32 -8.23
CA THR A 50 3.09 -11.79 -9.42
C THR A 50 2.57 -13.14 -9.89
N ALA A 51 2.32 -14.07 -8.97
CA ALA A 51 1.75 -15.37 -9.30
C ALA A 51 0.36 -15.22 -9.92
N LEU A 52 -0.50 -14.35 -9.37
CA LEU A 52 -1.81 -14.05 -9.93
C LEU A 52 -1.69 -13.41 -11.33
N GLY A 53 -0.77 -12.46 -11.48
CA GLY A 53 -0.51 -11.81 -12.76
C GLY A 53 -0.06 -12.78 -13.85
N GLN A 54 0.77 -13.75 -13.49
CA GLN A 54 1.20 -14.81 -14.41
C GLN A 54 0.03 -15.70 -14.85
N GLU A 55 -0.86 -16.04 -13.93
CA GLU A 55 -2.09 -16.78 -14.23
C GLU A 55 -2.97 -15.99 -15.21
N LEU A 56 -3.19 -14.71 -14.98
CA LEU A 56 -3.98 -13.85 -15.87
C LEU A 56 -3.35 -13.72 -17.25
N THR A 57 -2.03 -13.57 -17.32
CA THR A 57 -1.29 -13.51 -18.57
C THR A 57 -1.37 -14.85 -19.31
N GLY A 58 -1.33 -15.96 -18.60
CA GLY A 58 -1.53 -17.31 -19.16
C GLY A 58 -2.89 -17.49 -19.80
N HIS A 59 -3.91 -16.77 -19.35
CA HIS A 59 -5.25 -16.75 -19.96
C HIS A 59 -5.42 -15.72 -21.09
N GLY A 60 -4.34 -15.06 -21.51
CA GLY A 60 -4.34 -14.13 -22.63
C GLY A 60 -4.67 -12.68 -22.28
N HIS A 61 -4.70 -12.33 -21.02
CA HIS A 61 -4.93 -10.95 -20.56
C HIS A 61 -3.62 -10.23 -20.24
N GLU A 62 -3.68 -8.93 -20.01
CA GLU A 62 -2.52 -8.16 -19.58
C GLU A 62 -2.55 -7.96 -18.06
N ALA A 63 -1.46 -8.28 -17.40
CA ALA A 63 -1.29 -8.04 -15.97
C ALA A 63 0.16 -7.71 -15.68
N SER A 64 0.36 -6.74 -14.78
CA SER A 64 1.69 -6.34 -14.32
C SER A 64 1.66 -5.91 -12.87
N VAL A 65 2.77 -6.13 -12.17
CA VAL A 65 2.96 -5.73 -10.77
C VAL A 65 4.00 -4.63 -10.71
N SER A 66 3.68 -3.55 -10.00
CA SER A 66 4.60 -2.43 -9.78
C SER A 66 4.75 -2.14 -8.30
N LEU A 67 5.98 -1.88 -7.87
CA LEU A 67 6.31 -1.56 -6.49
C LEU A 67 6.77 -0.10 -6.38
N LEU A 68 6.33 0.56 -5.31
CA LEU A 68 6.81 1.86 -4.91
C LEU A 68 7.35 1.74 -3.48
N VAL A 69 8.66 1.55 -3.35
CA VAL A 69 9.34 1.28 -2.08
C VAL A 69 10.41 2.33 -1.76
N GLY A 70 10.32 3.49 -2.37
CA GLY A 70 11.24 4.61 -2.14
C GLY A 70 11.14 5.20 -0.74
N THR A 71 12.19 5.92 -0.31
CA THR A 71 12.30 6.48 1.04
C THR A 71 11.42 7.71 1.27
N ASP A 72 10.97 8.38 0.21
CA ASP A 72 10.22 9.65 0.30
C ASP A 72 8.71 9.48 0.16
N SER A 73 8.23 8.23 0.08
CA SER A 73 6.80 7.93 -0.10
C SER A 73 6.40 6.73 0.73
N TYR A 74 5.10 6.61 0.99
CA TYR A 74 4.57 5.43 1.65
C TYR A 74 4.75 4.20 0.75
N PRO A 75 5.31 3.09 1.27
CA PRO A 75 5.46 1.87 0.48
C PRO A 75 4.12 1.38 -0.06
N SER A 76 4.11 1.01 -1.32
CA SER A 76 2.93 0.47 -1.98
C SER A 76 3.29 -0.53 -3.07
N VAL A 77 2.36 -1.38 -3.41
CA VAL A 77 2.45 -2.31 -4.53
C VAL A 77 1.08 -2.39 -5.20
N HIS A 78 1.07 -2.48 -6.51
CA HIS A 78 -0.18 -2.64 -7.22
C HIS A 78 -0.09 -3.65 -8.35
N LEU A 79 -1.21 -4.31 -8.60
CA LEU A 79 -1.46 -5.15 -9.77
C LEU A 79 -2.33 -4.37 -10.74
N SER A 80 -1.85 -4.22 -11.97
CA SER A 80 -2.64 -3.70 -13.08
C SER A 80 -3.17 -4.86 -13.88
N PHE A 81 -4.45 -4.84 -14.21
CA PHE A 81 -5.11 -5.89 -14.93
C PHE A 81 -6.01 -5.31 -16.03
N ARG A 82 -5.81 -5.76 -17.25
CA ARG A 82 -6.64 -5.40 -18.40
C ARG A 82 -7.10 -6.66 -19.11
N ILE A 83 -8.42 -6.79 -19.25
CA ILE A 83 -9.01 -7.88 -20.04
C ILE A 83 -8.74 -7.59 -21.52
N ILE A 84 -8.13 -8.54 -22.19
CA ILE A 84 -7.98 -8.52 -23.63
C ILE A 84 -9.17 -9.26 -24.22
N ASP A 85 -10.08 -8.49 -24.82
CA ASP A 85 -11.25 -8.99 -25.48
C ASP A 85 -11.22 -8.48 -26.93
N GLN A 86 -11.70 -9.26 -27.87
CA GLN A 86 -11.70 -8.91 -29.29
C GLN A 86 -12.54 -7.66 -29.60
N ASP A 87 -13.51 -7.37 -28.77
CA ASP A 87 -14.45 -6.25 -28.93
C ASP A 87 -14.24 -5.11 -27.91
N GLY A 88 -13.22 -5.21 -27.05
CA GLY A 88 -12.96 -4.23 -25.99
C GLY A 88 -12.07 -3.07 -26.42
N PRO A 89 -12.08 -1.95 -25.65
CA PRO A 89 -11.19 -0.83 -25.94
C PRO A 89 -9.73 -1.22 -25.73
N ASP A 90 -8.93 -0.94 -26.73
CA ASP A 90 -7.50 -1.27 -26.77
C ASP A 90 -6.64 -0.16 -26.13
N ASP A 91 -7.15 0.47 -25.07
CA ASP A 91 -6.50 1.59 -24.39
C ASP A 91 -5.78 1.11 -23.11
N PRO A 92 -4.44 1.19 -23.07
CA PRO A 92 -3.68 0.84 -21.85
C PRO A 92 -4.07 1.65 -20.62
N ALA A 93 -4.66 2.85 -20.79
CA ALA A 93 -5.13 3.67 -19.68
C ALA A 93 -6.37 3.10 -18.99
N SER A 94 -7.05 2.13 -19.59
CA SER A 94 -8.24 1.47 -19.02
C SER A 94 -7.92 0.22 -18.20
N ALA A 95 -6.69 0.05 -17.75
CA ALA A 95 -6.33 -1.05 -16.87
C ALA A 95 -6.92 -0.85 -15.48
N SER A 96 -7.57 -1.87 -14.94
CA SER A 96 -8.01 -1.91 -13.57
C SER A 96 -6.81 -2.13 -12.64
N ARG A 97 -6.89 -1.63 -11.42
CA ARG A 97 -5.76 -1.65 -10.49
C ARG A 97 -6.19 -2.06 -9.10
N LEU A 98 -5.45 -2.99 -8.52
CA LEU A 98 -5.53 -3.37 -7.11
C LEU A 98 -4.27 -2.87 -6.42
N SER A 99 -4.43 -2.07 -5.38
CA SER A 99 -3.30 -1.45 -4.66
C SER A 99 -3.30 -1.83 -3.18
N PHE A 100 -2.13 -2.14 -2.69
CA PHE A 100 -1.85 -2.31 -1.26
C PHE A 100 -0.86 -1.22 -0.86
N SER A 101 -1.26 -0.36 0.06
CA SER A 101 -0.42 0.77 0.48
C SER A 101 -0.51 0.99 1.97
N THR A 102 0.59 1.47 2.54
CA THR A 102 0.58 2.01 3.88
C THR A 102 0.17 3.47 3.82
N THR A 103 -0.55 3.91 4.83
CA THR A 103 -0.98 5.30 4.97
C THR A 103 -0.43 5.90 6.24
N THR A 104 -1.05 6.98 6.71
CA THR A 104 -0.74 7.60 7.98
C THR A 104 -0.86 6.65 9.18
N SER A 105 -1.65 5.59 9.09
CA SER A 105 -1.65 4.48 10.08
C SER A 105 -0.54 3.48 9.76
N GLN A 106 0.66 3.82 9.94
CA GLN A 106 1.90 3.16 9.52
C GLN A 106 2.02 1.64 9.78
N ASP A 107 1.14 1.09 10.60
CA ASP A 107 1.11 -0.32 10.99
C ASP A 107 0.17 -1.19 10.14
N LYS A 108 -0.53 -0.60 9.18
CA LYS A 108 -1.55 -1.29 8.36
C LYS A 108 -1.35 -1.07 6.88
N PHE A 109 -1.71 -2.09 6.10
CA PHE A 109 -1.95 -1.94 4.67
C PHE A 109 -3.42 -1.65 4.41
N GLU A 110 -3.68 -0.65 3.59
CA GLU A 110 -4.99 -0.40 3.00
C GLU A 110 -5.05 -1.00 1.61
N VAL A 111 -6.23 -1.51 1.27
CA VAL A 111 -6.50 -2.09 -0.04
C VAL A 111 -7.45 -1.16 -0.80
N ARG A 112 -7.05 -0.76 -1.99
CA ARG A 112 -7.87 0.08 -2.87
C ARG A 112 -7.95 -0.53 -4.25
N THR A 113 -9.07 -0.31 -4.91
CA THR A 113 -9.27 -0.76 -6.28
C THR A 113 -9.72 0.39 -7.17
N GLU A 114 -9.22 0.38 -8.40
CA GLU A 114 -9.77 1.15 -9.51
C GLU A 114 -10.25 0.14 -10.54
N ILE A 115 -11.54 0.13 -10.82
CA ILE A 115 -12.13 -0.83 -11.75
C ILE A 115 -12.68 -0.10 -12.97
N TRP A 116 -12.17 -0.46 -14.12
CA TRP A 116 -12.68 -0.03 -15.40
C TRP A 116 -13.69 -1.06 -15.93
N GLY A 117 -14.91 -0.62 -16.15
CA GLY A 117 -15.97 -1.42 -16.71
C GLY A 117 -16.65 -0.71 -17.87
N ARG A 118 -17.76 -1.27 -18.34
CA ARG A 118 -18.53 -0.70 -19.47
C ARG A 118 -19.02 0.71 -19.19
N GLU A 119 -19.29 1.04 -17.93
CA GLU A 119 -19.87 2.33 -17.52
C GLU A 119 -18.80 3.33 -17.05
N GLY A 120 -17.52 3.03 -17.21
CA GLY A 120 -16.40 3.88 -16.82
C GLY A 120 -15.64 3.38 -15.61
N LYS A 121 -14.86 4.28 -14.99
CA LYS A 121 -14.00 3.95 -13.87
C LYS A 121 -14.70 4.12 -12.53
N GLU A 122 -14.62 3.09 -11.68
CA GLU A 122 -15.01 3.17 -10.28
C GLU A 122 -13.77 3.03 -9.38
N THR A 123 -13.66 3.93 -8.40
CA THR A 123 -12.60 3.89 -7.39
C THR A 123 -13.21 3.58 -6.03
N GLY A 124 -12.45 2.86 -5.20
CA GLY A 124 -12.88 2.55 -3.86
C GLY A 124 -12.31 1.24 -3.36
N SER A 125 -13.07 0.58 -2.53
CA SER A 125 -12.73 -0.72 -2.00
C SER A 125 -13.84 -1.70 -2.38
N HIS A 126 -13.54 -2.57 -3.33
CA HIS A 126 -14.49 -3.51 -3.91
C HIS A 126 -14.16 -4.97 -3.58
N THR A 127 -13.12 -5.18 -2.79
CA THR A 127 -12.64 -6.52 -2.46
C THR A 127 -13.29 -7.12 -1.22
N GLY A 128 -14.25 -6.41 -0.63
CA GLY A 128 -14.92 -6.84 0.59
C GLY A 128 -14.18 -6.40 1.85
N ASN A 129 -14.63 -6.86 3.00
CA ASN A 129 -14.11 -6.52 4.31
C ASN A 129 -13.21 -7.61 4.89
N PRO A 130 -12.16 -7.28 5.66
CA PRO A 130 -11.66 -5.96 5.97
C PRO A 130 -10.72 -5.43 4.90
N GLU A 131 -10.80 -4.13 4.67
CA GLU A 131 -10.03 -3.40 3.66
C GLU A 131 -8.63 -3.00 4.12
N ALA A 132 -8.37 -3.14 5.41
CA ALA A 132 -7.08 -2.84 6.02
C ALA A 132 -6.64 -4.01 6.88
N ARG A 133 -5.34 -4.26 6.88
CA ARG A 133 -4.76 -5.33 7.69
C ARG A 133 -3.46 -4.90 8.30
N LEU A 134 -3.22 -5.29 9.55
CA LEU A 134 -1.94 -5.05 10.21
C LEU A 134 -0.81 -5.69 9.41
N ILE A 135 0.33 -5.00 9.30
CA ILE A 135 1.51 -5.51 8.59
C ILE A 135 1.91 -6.88 9.11
N ALA A 136 1.86 -7.07 10.43
CA ALA A 136 2.21 -8.33 11.08
C ALA A 136 1.29 -9.50 10.70
N ASP A 137 0.06 -9.22 10.26
CA ASP A 137 -0.95 -10.22 9.94
C ASP A 137 -1.10 -10.48 8.43
N VAL A 138 -0.29 -9.82 7.62
CA VAL A 138 -0.30 -10.01 6.17
C VAL A 138 0.29 -11.37 5.81
N ASP A 139 -0.49 -12.16 5.08
CA ASP A 139 -0.06 -13.46 4.56
C ASP A 139 -0.51 -13.64 3.10
N ALA A 140 0.05 -14.65 2.45
CA ALA A 140 -0.28 -14.95 1.05
C ALA A 140 -1.77 -15.27 0.86
N GLY A 141 -2.41 -15.94 1.82
CA GLY A 141 -3.82 -16.26 1.77
C GLY A 141 -4.71 -15.03 1.71
N TRP A 142 -4.41 -14.02 2.52
CA TRP A 142 -5.14 -12.76 2.50
C TRP A 142 -4.95 -12.02 1.17
N VAL A 143 -3.71 -11.93 0.68
CA VAL A 143 -3.41 -11.27 -0.60
C VAL A 143 -4.13 -11.98 -1.75
N ASN A 144 -4.10 -13.29 -1.78
CA ASN A 144 -4.79 -14.09 -2.79
C ASN A 144 -6.32 -13.86 -2.74
N ALA A 145 -6.90 -13.80 -1.55
CA ALA A 145 -8.33 -13.53 -1.39
C ALA A 145 -8.71 -12.14 -1.93
N GLN A 146 -7.89 -11.11 -1.66
CA GLN A 146 -8.08 -9.78 -2.21
C GLN A 146 -7.92 -9.78 -3.74
N GLY A 147 -6.92 -10.47 -4.24
CA GLY A 147 -6.67 -10.58 -5.68
C GLY A 147 -7.82 -11.27 -6.42
N LEU A 148 -8.34 -12.36 -5.92
CA LEU A 148 -9.48 -13.07 -6.52
C LEU A 148 -10.75 -12.23 -6.49
N ALA A 149 -11.03 -11.53 -5.39
CA ALA A 149 -12.16 -10.63 -5.29
C ALA A 149 -12.05 -9.48 -6.30
N PHE A 150 -10.86 -8.93 -6.48
CA PHE A 150 -10.58 -7.90 -7.48
C PHE A 150 -10.84 -8.40 -8.91
N VAL A 151 -10.29 -9.55 -9.26
CA VAL A 151 -10.50 -10.16 -10.60
C VAL A 151 -11.99 -10.40 -10.85
N ARG A 152 -12.71 -10.90 -9.86
CA ARG A 152 -14.16 -11.10 -9.96
C ARG A 152 -14.89 -9.80 -10.23
N CYS A 153 -14.55 -8.72 -9.52
CA CYS A 153 -15.16 -7.41 -9.74
C CYS A 153 -14.88 -6.88 -11.16
N VAL A 154 -13.66 -7.04 -11.65
CA VAL A 154 -13.30 -6.63 -13.02
C VAL A 154 -14.12 -7.41 -14.04
N LEU A 155 -14.22 -8.72 -13.87
CA LEU A 155 -14.99 -9.59 -14.80
C LEU A 155 -16.48 -9.26 -14.77
N ASP A 156 -17.04 -8.99 -13.61
CA ASP A 156 -18.48 -8.67 -13.47
C ASP A 156 -18.86 -7.35 -14.15
N ARG A 157 -17.90 -6.44 -14.31
CA ARG A 157 -18.11 -5.12 -14.90
C ARG A 157 -17.59 -4.96 -16.33
N ALA A 158 -16.98 -5.99 -16.81
CA ALA A 158 -16.44 -6.01 -18.18
C ALA A 158 -17.51 -6.01 -19.29
#